data_e537fb1f6d01799bd39e331aaa53cf30
#
_entry.id   e537fb1f6d01799bd39e331aaa53cf30
#
_cell.length_a   1.000
_cell.length_b   1.000
_cell.length_c   1.000
_cell.angle_alpha   90.00
_cell.angle_beta   90.00
_cell.angle_gamma   90.00
#
_symmetry.space_group_name_H-M   'P 1'
#
loop_
_entity.id
_entity.type
_entity.pdbx_description
1 polymer ?
#
loop_
_entity_poly.entity_id
_entity_poly.type
_entity_poly.pdbx_seq_one_letter_code
_entity_poly.pdbx_strand_id
1 'polypeptide(L)'
;RRAKLGMGYLPQEASIFRGLSVQDNILSILELWEPSKSNQKQKLDALLQEFSISHLRTSSALSLSGGERRRVEIARCLASEPEYILLDEPFAGIDPVAVGEIRDIVSALKDRGIGVLITDHNVRETLKIVDRAYILNEGRLLKSGTPDEVIQDGNVRRVYLGEDFHVS
;
A
#
# COMPACT_ATOMS: atom_id res chain seq x y z
N ARG A 1 -17.99 3.55 7.87
CA ARG A 1 -18.40 4.78 7.18
C ARG A 1 -17.36 5.22 6.15
N ARG A 2 -16.05 5.28 6.48
CA ARG A 2 -14.98 5.71 5.55
C ARG A 2 -14.82 4.78 4.35
N ALA A 3 -14.86 3.47 4.54
CA ALA A 3 -14.81 2.50 3.45
C ALA A 3 -15.94 2.73 2.42
N LYS A 4 -17.17 3.06 2.88
CA LYS A 4 -18.30 3.39 2.00
C LYS A 4 -18.12 4.72 1.25
N LEU A 5 -17.09 5.49 1.57
CA LEU A 5 -16.72 6.73 0.90
C LEU A 5 -15.49 6.53 -0.01
N GLY A 6 -15.17 5.29 -0.37
CA GLY A 6 -14.08 4.97 -1.27
C GLY A 6 -12.69 5.00 -0.63
N MET A 7 -12.56 4.90 0.70
CA MET A 7 -11.27 4.90 1.39
C MET A 7 -10.86 3.50 1.81
N GLY A 8 -9.77 2.99 1.23
CA GLY A 8 -9.04 1.80 1.69
C GLY A 8 -7.98 2.16 2.74
N TYR A 9 -7.64 1.22 3.62
CA TYR A 9 -6.59 1.39 4.62
C TYR A 9 -5.80 0.11 4.79
N LEU A 10 -4.49 0.25 4.71
CA LEU A 10 -3.52 -0.83 4.93
C LEU A 10 -2.60 -0.43 6.08
N PRO A 11 -2.82 -0.97 7.29
CA PRO A 11 -2.03 -0.67 8.46
C PRO A 11 -0.59 -1.20 8.34
N GLN A 12 0.29 -0.70 9.19
CA GLN A 12 1.66 -1.19 9.35
C GLN A 12 1.68 -2.67 9.75
N GLU A 13 0.85 -3.04 10.73
CA GLU A 13 0.73 -4.42 11.17
C GLU A 13 -0.08 -5.27 10.18
N ALA A 14 0.25 -6.58 10.15
CA ALA A 14 -0.46 -7.53 9.30
C ALA A 14 -1.96 -7.55 9.61
N SER A 15 -2.77 -7.19 8.62
CA SER A 15 -4.23 -7.10 8.73
C SER A 15 -4.96 -8.33 8.19
N ILE A 16 -4.22 -9.33 7.69
CA ILE A 16 -4.78 -10.54 7.09
C ILE A 16 -5.60 -11.36 8.10
N PHE A 17 -6.70 -11.94 7.66
CA PHE A 17 -7.47 -12.89 8.46
C PHE A 17 -6.74 -14.23 8.50
N ARG A 18 -5.99 -14.46 9.59
CA ARG A 18 -5.06 -15.60 9.73
C ARG A 18 -5.73 -16.97 9.62
N GLY A 19 -6.99 -17.09 10.04
CA GLY A 19 -7.77 -18.33 9.99
C GLY A 19 -8.39 -18.65 8.63
N LEU A 20 -8.23 -17.77 7.63
CA LEU A 20 -8.82 -17.91 6.30
C LEU A 20 -7.77 -18.30 5.26
N SER A 21 -8.22 -18.86 4.14
CA SER A 21 -7.38 -19.02 2.94
C SER A 21 -7.17 -17.67 2.24
N VAL A 22 -6.27 -17.62 1.26
CA VAL A 22 -6.05 -16.43 0.43
C VAL A 22 -7.33 -16.00 -0.27
N GLN A 23 -8.02 -16.91 -0.93
CA GLN A 23 -9.30 -16.58 -1.60
C GLN A 23 -10.36 -16.08 -0.61
N ASP A 24 -10.48 -16.71 0.56
CA ASP A 24 -11.51 -16.34 1.54
C ASP A 24 -11.23 -14.98 2.16
N ASN A 25 -9.96 -14.58 2.29
CA ASN A 25 -9.57 -13.23 2.67
C ASN A 25 -10.12 -12.19 1.69
N ILE A 26 -10.03 -12.43 0.39
CA ILE A 26 -10.51 -11.51 -0.65
C ILE A 26 -12.04 -11.60 -0.76
N LEU A 27 -12.61 -12.80 -0.75
CA LEU A 27 -14.04 -13.03 -0.82
C LEU A 27 -14.79 -12.37 0.34
N SER A 28 -14.21 -12.33 1.55
CA SER A 28 -14.83 -11.68 2.71
C SER A 28 -15.20 -10.20 2.47
N ILE A 29 -14.47 -9.53 1.56
CA ILE A 29 -14.77 -8.15 1.15
C ILE A 29 -15.70 -8.15 -0.06
N LEU A 30 -15.43 -8.98 -1.08
CA LEU A 30 -16.28 -9.04 -2.27
C LEU A 30 -17.74 -9.34 -1.92
N GLU A 31 -17.99 -10.23 -0.96
CA GLU A 31 -19.36 -10.56 -0.51
C GLU A 31 -20.13 -9.38 0.09
N LEU A 32 -19.42 -8.38 0.62
CA LEU A 32 -20.01 -7.16 1.17
C LEU A 32 -20.34 -6.10 0.12
N TRP A 33 -19.61 -6.11 -1.01
CA TRP A 33 -19.68 -5.03 -2.02
C TRP A 33 -20.27 -5.48 -3.36
N GLU A 34 -20.20 -6.76 -3.70
CA GLU A 34 -20.66 -7.30 -4.95
C GLU A 34 -21.77 -8.35 -4.71
N PRO A 35 -23.04 -8.03 -5.03
CA PRO A 35 -24.16 -8.95 -4.78
C PRO A 35 -24.14 -10.21 -5.65
N SER A 36 -23.57 -10.12 -6.85
CA SER A 36 -23.56 -11.23 -7.82
C SER A 36 -22.43 -12.22 -7.54
N LYS A 37 -22.78 -13.47 -7.24
CA LYS A 37 -21.81 -14.56 -7.04
C LYS A 37 -20.91 -14.80 -8.26
N SER A 38 -21.44 -14.62 -9.48
CA SER A 38 -20.67 -14.72 -10.72
C SER A 38 -19.60 -13.63 -10.78
N ASN A 39 -20.00 -12.37 -10.48
CA ASN A 39 -19.07 -11.25 -10.49
C ASN A 39 -18.04 -11.35 -9.36
N GLN A 40 -18.42 -11.82 -8.16
CA GLN A 40 -17.47 -12.09 -7.08
C GLN A 40 -16.36 -13.04 -7.55
N LYS A 41 -16.73 -14.13 -8.25
CA LYS A 41 -15.75 -15.08 -8.77
C LYS A 41 -14.83 -14.44 -9.82
N GLN A 42 -15.38 -13.68 -10.76
CA GLN A 42 -14.58 -12.99 -11.79
C GLN A 42 -13.61 -11.97 -11.17
N LYS A 43 -14.09 -11.15 -10.22
CA LYS A 43 -13.26 -10.17 -9.51
C LYS A 43 -12.17 -10.85 -8.67
N LEU A 44 -12.50 -11.95 -8.00
CA LEU A 44 -11.53 -12.76 -7.26
C LEU A 44 -10.42 -13.27 -8.18
N ASP A 45 -10.80 -13.89 -9.31
CA ASP A 45 -9.85 -14.46 -10.25
C ASP A 45 -8.94 -13.35 -10.85
N ALA A 46 -9.51 -12.20 -11.18
CA ALA A 46 -8.74 -11.04 -11.65
C ALA A 46 -7.74 -10.53 -10.61
N LEU A 47 -8.15 -10.35 -9.35
CA LEU A 47 -7.27 -9.90 -8.28
C LEU A 47 -6.14 -10.91 -7.99
N LEU A 48 -6.45 -12.20 -7.95
CA LEU A 48 -5.45 -13.25 -7.75
C LEU A 48 -4.39 -13.26 -8.86
N GLN A 49 -4.81 -13.06 -10.11
CA GLN A 49 -3.92 -13.00 -11.26
C GLN A 49 -3.06 -11.74 -11.24
N GLU A 50 -3.67 -10.58 -11.03
CA GLU A 50 -3.00 -9.27 -11.00
C GLU A 50 -1.89 -9.21 -9.96
N PHE A 51 -2.14 -9.72 -8.76
CA PHE A 51 -1.14 -9.75 -7.68
C PHE A 51 -0.23 -10.99 -7.71
N SER A 52 -0.30 -11.81 -8.78
CA SER A 52 0.52 -13.02 -8.96
C SER A 52 0.43 -13.99 -7.78
N ILE A 53 -0.76 -14.12 -7.17
CA ILE A 53 -1.05 -14.99 -6.03
C ILE A 53 -2.05 -16.11 -6.36
N SER A 54 -2.33 -16.37 -7.64
CA SER A 54 -3.26 -17.43 -8.07
C SER A 54 -2.85 -18.82 -7.58
N HIS A 55 -1.55 -19.08 -7.54
CA HIS A 55 -0.99 -20.36 -7.06
C HIS A 55 -1.17 -20.58 -5.54
N LEU A 56 -1.44 -19.51 -4.80
CA LEU A 56 -1.67 -19.49 -3.35
C LEU A 56 -3.16 -19.52 -2.98
N ARG A 57 -4.06 -19.61 -3.96
CA ARG A 57 -5.51 -19.43 -3.80
C ARG A 57 -6.09 -20.13 -2.56
N THR A 58 -5.75 -21.39 -2.36
CA THR A 58 -6.25 -22.24 -1.25
C THR A 58 -5.30 -22.32 -0.07
N SER A 59 -4.14 -21.68 -0.15
CA SER A 59 -3.15 -21.66 0.92
C SER A 59 -3.68 -20.94 2.15
N SER A 60 -3.31 -21.42 3.32
CA SER A 60 -3.60 -20.74 4.59
C SER A 60 -2.85 -19.40 4.64
N ALA A 61 -3.49 -18.36 5.13
CA ALA A 61 -2.86 -17.08 5.36
C ALA A 61 -1.64 -17.12 6.32
N LEU A 62 -1.58 -18.14 7.18
CA LEU A 62 -0.46 -18.38 8.10
C LEU A 62 0.81 -18.87 7.41
N SER A 63 0.70 -19.51 6.24
CA SER A 63 1.85 -20.07 5.52
C SER A 63 2.52 -19.07 4.57
N LEU A 64 1.99 -17.86 4.43
CA LEU A 64 2.48 -16.87 3.50
C LEU A 64 3.75 -16.19 3.99
N SER A 65 4.69 -15.95 3.08
CA SER A 65 5.81 -15.03 3.29
C SER A 65 5.31 -13.59 3.51
N GLY A 66 6.18 -12.70 3.98
CA GLY A 66 5.84 -11.28 4.20
C GLY A 66 5.32 -10.59 2.93
N GLY A 67 6.01 -10.78 1.81
CA GLY A 67 5.63 -10.21 0.51
C GLY A 67 4.32 -10.78 -0.04
N GLU A 68 4.13 -12.11 0.01
CA GLU A 68 2.88 -12.76 -0.39
C GLU A 68 1.70 -12.27 0.44
N ARG A 69 1.89 -12.16 1.76
CA ARG A 69 0.88 -11.63 2.68
C ARG A 69 0.49 -10.21 2.31
N ARG A 70 1.47 -9.35 2.04
CA ARG A 70 1.21 -7.96 1.66
C ARG A 70 0.42 -7.86 0.37
N ARG A 71 0.75 -8.68 -0.64
CA ARG A 71 -0.02 -8.75 -1.90
C ARG A 71 -1.47 -9.18 -1.66
N VAL A 72 -1.72 -10.15 -0.79
CA VAL A 72 -3.09 -10.57 -0.43
C VAL A 72 -3.85 -9.45 0.30
N GLU A 73 -3.21 -8.74 1.22
CA GLU A 73 -3.83 -7.61 1.94
C GLU A 73 -4.24 -6.49 1.00
N ILE A 74 -3.39 -6.17 0.01
CA ILE A 74 -3.69 -5.16 -1.00
C ILE A 74 -4.80 -5.62 -1.93
N ALA A 75 -4.74 -6.86 -2.44
CA ALA A 75 -5.81 -7.44 -3.25
C ALA A 75 -7.16 -7.42 -2.52
N ARG A 76 -7.15 -7.75 -1.21
CA ARG A 76 -8.34 -7.64 -0.35
C ARG A 76 -8.84 -6.21 -0.21
N CYS A 77 -7.95 -5.24 -0.06
CA CYS A 77 -8.31 -3.83 0.01
C CYS A 77 -8.96 -3.37 -1.29
N LEU A 78 -8.42 -3.76 -2.44
CA LEU A 78 -8.94 -3.43 -3.77
C LEU A 78 -10.29 -4.10 -4.08
N ALA A 79 -10.64 -5.19 -3.39
CA ALA A 79 -11.94 -5.83 -3.54
C ALA A 79 -13.13 -4.91 -3.20
N SER A 80 -12.88 -3.83 -2.43
CA SER A 80 -13.89 -2.79 -2.14
C SER A 80 -13.92 -1.64 -3.16
N GLU A 81 -13.10 -1.71 -4.23
CA GLU A 81 -12.98 -0.69 -5.29
C GLU A 81 -12.76 0.73 -4.71
N PRO A 82 -11.72 0.96 -3.92
CA PRO A 82 -11.50 2.25 -3.29
C PRO A 82 -11.03 3.31 -4.30
N GLU A 83 -11.42 4.57 -4.07
CA GLU A 83 -10.89 5.74 -4.80
C GLU A 83 -9.54 6.20 -4.23
N TYR A 84 -9.33 5.98 -2.92
CA TYR A 84 -8.12 6.34 -2.19
C TYR A 84 -7.66 5.20 -1.29
N ILE A 85 -6.34 4.99 -1.20
CA ILE A 85 -5.74 4.02 -0.29
C ILE A 85 -4.72 4.74 0.61
N LEU A 86 -4.83 4.50 1.92
CA LEU A 86 -3.87 4.92 2.92
C LEU A 86 -2.94 3.74 3.22
N LEU A 87 -1.64 3.92 3.02
CA LEU A 87 -0.58 2.99 3.34
C LEU A 87 0.19 3.51 4.57
N ASP A 88 0.11 2.79 5.67
CA ASP A 88 0.77 3.17 6.91
C ASP A 88 2.07 2.38 7.05
N GLU A 89 3.19 3.09 7.01
CA GLU A 89 4.56 2.57 7.06
C GLU A 89 4.79 1.33 6.17
N PRO A 90 4.51 1.40 4.85
CA PRO A 90 4.59 0.24 3.97
C PRO A 90 6.01 -0.32 3.82
N PHE A 91 7.05 0.46 4.14
CA PHE A 91 8.45 0.05 4.07
C PHE A 91 9.03 -0.41 5.41
N ALA A 92 8.24 -0.40 6.50
CA ALA A 92 8.73 -0.78 7.81
C ALA A 92 9.02 -2.28 7.91
N GLY A 93 10.24 -2.62 8.32
CA GLY A 93 10.63 -4.01 8.62
C GLY A 93 10.65 -4.96 7.43
N ILE A 94 10.68 -4.44 6.18
CA ILE A 94 10.78 -5.26 4.98
C ILE A 94 12.22 -5.27 4.44
N ASP A 95 12.56 -6.35 3.74
CA ASP A 95 13.85 -6.47 3.08
C ASP A 95 13.93 -5.62 1.81
N PRO A 96 15.16 -5.32 1.30
CA PRO A 96 15.33 -4.48 0.10
C PRO A 96 14.65 -5.01 -1.17
N VAL A 97 14.45 -6.32 -1.29
CA VAL A 97 13.77 -6.92 -2.45
C VAL A 97 12.27 -6.60 -2.40
N ALA A 98 11.67 -6.74 -1.21
CA ALA A 98 10.26 -6.43 -0.99
C ALA A 98 9.96 -4.92 -1.14
N VAL A 99 10.93 -4.03 -0.95
CA VAL A 99 10.79 -2.58 -1.27
C VAL A 99 10.43 -2.38 -2.74
N GLY A 100 11.10 -3.11 -3.65
CA GLY A 100 10.79 -3.08 -5.09
C GLY A 100 9.33 -3.49 -5.36
N GLU A 101 8.87 -4.57 -4.76
CA GLU A 101 7.49 -5.04 -4.91
C GLU A 101 6.46 -4.00 -4.44
N ILE A 102 6.71 -3.30 -3.33
CA ILE A 102 5.82 -2.23 -2.85
C ILE A 102 5.78 -1.06 -3.84
N ARG A 103 6.93 -0.68 -4.41
CA ARG A 103 6.97 0.37 -5.44
C ARG A 103 6.12 0.01 -6.67
N ASP A 104 6.27 -1.22 -7.17
CA ASP A 104 5.51 -1.71 -8.33
C ASP A 104 4.00 -1.69 -8.04
N ILE A 105 3.60 -2.09 -6.83
CA ILE A 105 2.21 -2.06 -6.39
C ILE A 105 1.69 -0.61 -6.36
N VAL A 106 2.43 0.33 -5.76
CA VAL A 106 2.02 1.74 -5.69
C VAL A 106 1.89 2.33 -7.10
N SER A 107 2.83 2.01 -8.00
CA SER A 107 2.74 2.42 -9.41
C SER A 107 1.46 1.89 -10.07
N ALA A 108 1.17 0.59 -9.92
CA ALA A 108 -0.04 -0.01 -10.48
C ALA A 108 -1.33 0.60 -9.92
N LEU A 109 -1.35 0.99 -8.63
CA LEU A 109 -2.49 1.71 -8.03
C LEU A 109 -2.68 3.10 -8.66
N LYS A 110 -1.60 3.84 -8.89
CA LYS A 110 -1.62 5.15 -9.57
C LYS A 110 -2.12 5.02 -11.01
N ASP A 111 -1.67 4.02 -11.76
CA ASP A 111 -2.09 3.76 -13.14
C ASP A 111 -3.59 3.47 -13.24
N ARG A 112 -4.19 2.95 -12.17
CA ARG A 112 -5.64 2.76 -12.03
C ARG A 112 -6.40 4.05 -11.66
N GLY A 113 -5.71 5.15 -11.45
CA GLY A 113 -6.30 6.40 -11.00
C GLY A 113 -6.67 6.43 -9.51
N ILE A 114 -6.15 5.48 -8.71
CA ILE A 114 -6.36 5.44 -7.26
C ILE A 114 -5.41 6.42 -6.58
N GLY A 115 -5.93 7.32 -5.75
CA GLY A 115 -5.13 8.20 -4.92
C GLY A 115 -4.43 7.42 -3.81
N VAL A 116 -3.10 7.54 -3.68
CA VAL A 116 -2.33 6.84 -2.64
C VAL A 116 -1.72 7.83 -1.68
N LEU A 117 -2.07 7.72 -0.39
CA LEU A 117 -1.43 8.44 0.70
C LEU A 117 -0.53 7.48 1.47
N ILE A 118 0.76 7.83 1.58
CA ILE A 118 1.77 7.04 2.29
C ILE A 118 2.25 7.82 3.51
N THR A 119 2.26 7.19 4.67
CA THR A 119 3.02 7.64 5.84
C THR A 119 4.20 6.69 6.03
N ASP A 120 5.42 7.21 6.08
CA ASP A 120 6.61 6.38 6.30
C ASP A 120 7.77 7.22 6.84
N HIS A 121 8.62 6.61 7.62
CA HIS A 121 9.87 7.19 8.10
C HIS A 121 11.06 6.89 7.15
N ASN A 122 10.90 5.94 6.21
CA ASN A 122 11.89 5.68 5.18
C ASN A 122 11.77 6.69 4.02
N VAL A 123 12.29 7.89 4.28
CA VAL A 123 12.18 9.03 3.36
C VAL A 123 12.73 8.70 1.97
N ARG A 124 13.88 8.01 1.92
CA ARG A 124 14.56 7.71 0.65
C ARG A 124 13.67 6.89 -0.29
N GLU A 125 13.03 5.85 0.22
CA GLU A 125 12.18 4.99 -0.60
C GLU A 125 10.85 5.67 -0.90
N THR A 126 10.29 6.40 0.06
CA THR A 126 9.04 7.15 -0.12
C THR A 126 9.17 8.23 -1.19
N LEU A 127 10.23 9.04 -1.16
CA LEU A 127 10.42 10.13 -2.13
C LEU A 127 10.63 9.63 -3.58
N LYS A 128 11.01 8.36 -3.78
CA LYS A 128 11.14 7.76 -5.13
C LYS A 128 9.81 7.46 -5.82
N ILE A 129 8.72 7.37 -5.06
CA ILE A 129 7.42 6.89 -5.57
C ILE A 129 6.27 7.87 -5.46
N VAL A 130 6.46 8.96 -4.71
CA VAL A 130 5.40 9.97 -4.52
C VAL A 130 5.55 11.12 -5.50
N ASP A 131 4.42 11.73 -5.88
CA ASP A 131 4.41 12.93 -6.71
C ASP A 131 4.52 14.20 -5.85
N ARG A 132 4.13 14.10 -4.57
CA ARG A 132 4.14 15.20 -3.61
C ARG A 132 4.40 14.67 -2.20
N ALA A 133 5.21 15.39 -1.45
CA ALA A 133 5.52 15.06 -0.06
C ALA A 133 5.13 16.20 0.89
N TYR A 134 4.82 15.83 2.13
CA TYR A 134 4.51 16.71 3.24
C TYR A 134 5.40 16.32 4.42
N ILE A 135 6.31 17.17 4.82
CA ILE A 135 7.19 16.93 5.96
C ILE A 135 6.55 17.57 7.20
N LEU A 136 6.26 16.70 8.18
CA LEU A 136 5.72 17.10 9.46
C LEU A 136 6.82 17.08 10.52
N ASN A 137 6.93 18.16 11.31
CA ASN A 137 7.82 18.23 12.45
C ASN A 137 7.10 18.88 13.64
N GLU A 138 7.19 18.28 14.81
CA GLU A 138 6.55 18.78 16.04
C GLU A 138 5.07 19.16 15.87
N GLY A 139 4.32 18.35 15.14
CA GLY A 139 2.89 18.55 14.89
C GLY A 139 2.56 19.69 13.91
N ARG A 140 3.56 20.22 13.19
CA ARG A 140 3.39 21.29 12.20
C ARG A 140 3.92 20.86 10.84
N LEU A 141 3.33 21.43 9.78
CA LEU A 141 3.83 21.26 8.43
C LEU A 141 5.12 22.09 8.27
N LEU A 142 6.26 21.42 8.12
CA LEU A 142 7.56 22.05 7.89
C LEU A 142 7.72 22.45 6.42
N LYS A 143 7.38 21.55 5.49
CA LYS A 143 7.48 21.74 4.05
C LYS A 143 6.48 20.89 3.31
N SER A 144 5.99 21.37 2.16
CA SER A 144 5.29 20.54 1.17
C SER A 144 5.77 20.89 -0.22
N GLY A 145 5.82 19.90 -1.12
CA GLY A 145 6.25 20.10 -2.50
C GLY A 145 6.52 18.79 -3.22
N THR A 146 7.10 18.89 -4.40
CA THR A 146 7.66 17.73 -5.11
C THR A 146 8.83 17.13 -4.31
N PRO A 147 9.22 15.88 -4.57
CA PRO A 147 10.42 15.29 -3.95
C PRO A 147 11.66 16.20 -4.04
N ASP A 148 11.93 16.76 -5.20
CA ASP A 148 13.08 17.63 -5.42
C ASP A 148 13.02 18.91 -4.58
N GLU A 149 11.86 19.57 -4.51
CA GLU A 149 11.64 20.77 -3.69
C GLU A 149 11.83 20.48 -2.19
N VAL A 150 11.45 19.29 -1.74
CA VAL A 150 11.60 18.87 -0.35
C VAL A 150 13.07 18.53 -0.03
N ILE A 151 13.76 17.85 -0.92
CA ILE A 151 15.17 17.45 -0.74
C ILE A 151 16.10 18.67 -0.74
N GLN A 152 15.78 19.69 -1.53
CA GLN A 152 16.60 20.93 -1.64
C GLN A 152 16.33 21.92 -0.49
N ASP A 153 15.26 21.73 0.29
CA ASP A 153 14.92 22.65 1.37
C ASP A 153 15.91 22.54 2.54
N GLY A 154 16.58 23.67 2.87
CA GLY A 154 17.60 23.69 3.91
C GLY A 154 17.09 23.37 5.33
N ASN A 155 15.83 23.66 5.64
CA ASN A 155 15.24 23.31 6.94
C ASN A 155 14.96 21.82 7.02
N VAL A 156 14.44 21.23 5.93
CA VAL A 156 14.20 19.77 5.86
C VAL A 156 15.51 19.02 5.99
N ARG A 157 16.57 19.43 5.29
CA ARG A 157 17.90 18.83 5.39
C ARG A 157 18.42 18.89 6.82
N ARG A 158 18.41 20.07 7.43
CA ARG A 158 18.95 20.27 8.79
C ARG A 158 18.18 19.47 9.86
N VAL A 159 16.85 19.38 9.77
CA VAL A 159 15.99 18.82 10.82
C VAL A 159 15.72 17.33 10.61
N TYR A 160 15.66 16.87 9.37
CA TYR A 160 15.10 15.57 9.06
C TYR A 160 16.01 14.66 8.21
N LEU A 161 16.63 15.18 7.16
CA LEU A 161 17.39 14.36 6.20
C LEU A 161 18.87 14.21 6.56
N GLY A 162 19.48 15.19 7.18
CA GLY A 162 20.92 15.35 7.30
C GLY A 162 21.53 16.06 6.07
N GLU A 163 22.70 16.68 6.25
CA GLU A 163 23.34 17.47 5.20
C GLU A 163 23.81 16.63 4.02
N ASP A 164 24.22 15.37 4.27
CA ASP A 164 24.74 14.45 3.26
C ASP A 164 23.66 13.59 2.57
N PHE A 165 22.39 13.93 2.73
CA PHE A 165 21.31 13.13 2.15
C PHE A 165 21.25 13.28 0.62
N HIS A 166 21.32 12.12 -0.07
CA HIS A 166 21.13 12.00 -1.51
C HIS A 166 20.12 10.89 -1.82
N VAL A 167 19.21 11.14 -2.73
CA VAL A 167 18.34 10.11 -3.33
C VAL A 167 19.07 9.61 -4.58
N SER A 168 19.80 8.52 -4.45
CA SER A 168 20.42 7.81 -5.58
C SER A 168 19.47 6.74 -6.10
#